data_c1ea8cc215bd4f79c1b39427857572d8
#
_entry.id   c1ea8cc215bd4f79c1b39427857572d8
#
_cell.length_a   1.000
_cell.length_b   1.000
_cell.length_c   1.000
_cell.angle_alpha   90.00
_cell.angle_beta   90.00
_cell.angle_gamma   90.00
#
_symmetry.space_group_name_H-M   'P 1'
#
loop_
_entity.id
_entity.type
_entity.pdbx_description
1 polymer ?
#
loop_
_entity_poly.entity_id
_entity_poly.type
_entity_poly.pdbx_seq_one_letter_code
_entity_poly.pdbx_strand_id
1 'polypeptide(L)'
;MEKFAFIFHPLSVQDMEHVSPIMHYLPDSFIEACLKMKKPFKVSHITGLKSPYAEAEGWFIGCTLTAKQMVTLPEEFVVDRIVECGKIAQELGAKIVGLSAFTSIVGDAGITVAKNLDIAVTSGNSYTVATAIQGTELATKIMGKSLDSCRAVVVGASGSIGSASVRLLAKKVKHITLVARHLPPLEELAQEISRENSCEVAVTDKISSALREADIVLTVTSALDFIISPSDLKPGAVVCDVARPRNVSREVSLMRNDVLVIEGGVISIPGDVNFNFDFGFPKNTSYACMAETMILALEGRYENFSLGRSLDVAKINEISRLADKHNFKLAGFRNFERAVTEAHILEVKRNADLSLAVHGK
;
A
#
# COMPACT_ATOMS: atom_id res chain seq x y z
N MET A 1 1.29 26.92 -10.78
CA MET A 1 0.59 25.75 -10.21
C MET A 1 1.28 24.51 -10.73
N GLU A 2 1.68 23.63 -9.84
CA GLU A 2 2.40 22.40 -10.16
C GLU A 2 1.45 21.34 -10.72
N LYS A 3 1.97 20.39 -11.53
CA LYS A 3 1.13 19.45 -12.28
C LYS A 3 1.63 18.01 -12.12
N PHE A 4 0.70 17.10 -11.79
CA PHE A 4 0.98 15.68 -11.64
C PHE A 4 -0.06 14.82 -12.33
N ALA A 5 0.22 13.54 -12.49
CA ALA A 5 -0.77 12.55 -12.86
C ALA A 5 -0.61 11.29 -12.00
N PHE A 6 -1.65 10.48 -11.95
CA PHE A 6 -1.64 9.21 -11.24
C PHE A 6 -2.30 8.13 -12.07
N ILE A 7 -1.58 7.04 -12.33
CA ILE A 7 -2.08 5.90 -13.08
C ILE A 7 -2.74 4.93 -12.11
N PHE A 8 -3.97 4.53 -12.39
CA PHE A 8 -4.65 3.47 -11.65
C PHE A 8 -5.28 2.46 -12.60
N HIS A 9 -5.62 1.30 -12.07
CA HIS A 9 -6.21 0.20 -12.84
C HIS A 9 -7.27 -0.52 -11.99
N PRO A 10 -8.24 -1.21 -12.62
CA PRO A 10 -9.18 -2.05 -11.88
C PRO A 10 -8.44 -3.23 -11.25
N LEU A 11 -8.68 -3.49 -9.96
CA LEU A 11 -8.12 -4.65 -9.28
C LEU A 11 -8.79 -5.94 -9.78
N SER A 12 -10.08 -5.85 -10.10
CA SER A 12 -10.90 -6.96 -10.61
C SER A 12 -11.89 -6.46 -11.66
N VAL A 13 -12.57 -7.38 -12.34
CA VAL A 13 -13.64 -7.03 -13.29
C VAL A 13 -14.85 -6.42 -12.59
N GLN A 14 -15.08 -6.76 -11.31
CA GLN A 14 -16.18 -6.23 -10.50
C GLN A 14 -16.05 -4.72 -10.28
N ASP A 15 -14.83 -4.18 -10.28
CA ASP A 15 -14.63 -2.72 -10.19
C ASP A 15 -15.23 -1.98 -11.39
N MET A 16 -15.44 -2.67 -12.52
CA MET A 16 -16.06 -2.11 -13.71
C MET A 16 -17.58 -1.95 -13.59
N GLU A 17 -18.22 -2.65 -12.64
CA GLU A 17 -19.65 -2.50 -12.36
C GLU A 17 -19.98 -1.08 -11.88
N HIS A 18 -19.06 -0.46 -11.14
CA HIS A 18 -19.18 0.95 -10.71
C HIS A 18 -19.10 1.94 -11.89
N VAL A 19 -18.42 1.54 -12.98
CA VAL A 19 -18.33 2.35 -14.21
C VAL A 19 -19.58 2.19 -15.09
N SER A 20 -20.11 0.95 -15.18
CA SER A 20 -21.30 0.64 -15.95
C SER A 20 -22.03 -0.58 -15.36
N PRO A 21 -23.26 -0.43 -14.85
CA PRO A 21 -24.03 -1.54 -14.27
C PRO A 21 -24.29 -2.72 -15.23
N ILE A 22 -24.23 -2.50 -16.54
CA ILE A 22 -24.40 -3.55 -17.54
C ILE A 22 -23.27 -4.60 -17.48
N MET A 23 -22.10 -4.23 -16.94
CA MET A 23 -20.96 -5.12 -16.79
C MET A 23 -21.26 -6.30 -15.86
N HIS A 24 -22.17 -6.12 -14.89
CA HIS A 24 -22.64 -7.20 -14.01
C HIS A 24 -23.24 -8.40 -14.75
N TYR A 25 -23.80 -8.20 -15.93
CA TYR A 25 -24.46 -9.25 -16.72
C TYR A 25 -23.55 -9.88 -17.78
N LEU A 26 -22.30 -9.44 -17.91
CA LEU A 26 -21.35 -9.94 -18.89
C LEU A 26 -20.37 -10.93 -18.25
N PRO A 27 -19.95 -11.98 -18.98
CA PRO A 27 -18.90 -12.88 -18.51
C PRO A 27 -17.59 -12.14 -18.24
N ASP A 28 -16.89 -12.46 -17.16
CA ASP A 28 -15.60 -11.86 -16.78
C ASP A 28 -14.58 -11.90 -17.92
N SER A 29 -14.50 -13.04 -18.64
CA SER A 29 -13.59 -13.20 -19.77
C SER A 29 -13.87 -12.24 -20.93
N PHE A 30 -15.15 -11.89 -21.14
CA PHE A 30 -15.54 -10.91 -22.15
C PHE A 30 -15.13 -9.50 -21.73
N ILE A 31 -15.38 -9.15 -20.46
CA ILE A 31 -14.95 -7.86 -19.91
C ILE A 31 -13.42 -7.72 -19.97
N GLU A 32 -12.68 -8.74 -19.55
CA GLU A 32 -11.21 -8.77 -19.64
C GLU A 32 -10.72 -8.60 -21.09
N ALA A 33 -11.38 -9.23 -22.08
CA ALA A 33 -11.03 -9.07 -23.49
C ALA A 33 -11.26 -7.62 -23.97
N CYS A 34 -12.39 -7.01 -23.62
CA CYS A 34 -12.69 -5.61 -23.93
C CYS A 34 -11.68 -4.65 -23.30
N LEU A 35 -11.35 -4.85 -22.02
CA LEU A 35 -10.38 -4.06 -21.30
C LEU A 35 -8.98 -4.14 -21.93
N LYS A 36 -8.55 -5.34 -22.34
CA LYS A 36 -7.26 -5.55 -23.02
C LYS A 36 -7.18 -4.78 -24.34
N MET A 37 -8.28 -4.68 -25.09
CA MET A 37 -8.34 -3.96 -26.38
C MET A 37 -8.45 -2.45 -26.20
N LYS A 38 -9.00 -1.99 -25.08
CA LYS A 38 -9.22 -0.55 -24.84
C LYS A 38 -7.89 0.14 -24.51
N LYS A 39 -7.64 1.26 -25.16
CA LYS A 39 -6.48 2.12 -24.87
C LYS A 39 -6.66 2.84 -23.54
N PRO A 40 -5.57 3.20 -22.86
CA PRO A 40 -5.59 4.08 -21.69
C PRO A 40 -6.29 5.42 -22.00
N PHE A 41 -6.82 6.08 -20.98
CA PHE A 41 -7.53 7.35 -21.16
C PHE A 41 -7.47 8.19 -19.88
N LYS A 42 -7.66 9.51 -20.05
CA LYS A 42 -7.85 10.42 -18.92
C LYS A 42 -9.21 10.14 -18.28
N VAL A 43 -9.23 9.85 -16.99
CA VAL A 43 -10.45 9.57 -16.23
C VAL A 43 -11.03 10.85 -15.64
N SER A 44 -10.22 11.64 -14.95
CA SER A 44 -10.67 12.86 -14.29
C SER A 44 -9.56 13.90 -14.14
N HIS A 45 -9.96 15.12 -13.75
CA HIS A 45 -9.07 16.21 -13.38
C HIS A 45 -9.13 16.42 -11.86
N ILE A 46 -8.00 16.39 -11.19
CA ILE A 46 -7.85 16.59 -9.75
C ILE A 46 -7.54 18.05 -9.49
N THR A 47 -8.35 18.69 -8.65
CA THR A 47 -8.22 20.12 -8.33
C THR A 47 -8.23 20.36 -6.82
N GLY A 48 -7.83 21.56 -6.39
CA GLY A 48 -7.94 21.99 -5.00
C GLY A 48 -6.83 21.48 -4.06
N LEU A 49 -5.79 20.84 -4.61
CA LEU A 49 -4.63 20.46 -3.80
C LEU A 49 -3.82 21.71 -3.44
N LYS A 50 -3.81 22.04 -2.15
CA LYS A 50 -3.20 23.25 -1.64
C LYS A 50 -2.55 23.03 -0.29
N SER A 51 -1.23 23.20 -0.24
CA SER A 51 -0.45 23.22 0.99
C SER A 51 -0.17 24.68 1.43
N PRO A 52 0.43 24.91 2.61
CA PRO A 52 0.87 26.25 3.01
C PRO A 52 1.91 26.89 2.07
N TYR A 53 2.57 26.09 1.21
CA TYR A 53 3.72 26.53 0.41
C TYR A 53 3.48 26.50 -1.10
N ALA A 54 2.53 25.67 -1.56
CA ALA A 54 2.32 25.46 -2.99
C ALA A 54 0.91 24.95 -3.30
N GLU A 55 0.53 25.07 -4.57
CA GLU A 55 -0.71 24.53 -5.13
C GLU A 55 -0.40 23.63 -6.32
N ALA A 56 -1.16 22.55 -6.46
CA ALA A 56 -1.04 21.64 -7.59
C ALA A 56 -2.40 21.18 -8.11
N GLU A 57 -2.41 20.78 -9.37
CA GLU A 57 -3.52 20.08 -10.03
C GLU A 57 -3.01 18.79 -10.66
N GLY A 58 -3.89 17.87 -10.94
CA GLY A 58 -3.46 16.60 -11.52
C GLY A 58 -4.55 15.87 -12.28
N TRP A 59 -4.21 14.67 -12.76
CA TRP A 59 -5.14 13.85 -13.52
C TRP A 59 -5.07 12.39 -13.10
N PHE A 60 -6.22 11.73 -13.06
CA PHE A 60 -6.28 10.28 -13.08
C PHE A 60 -6.20 9.76 -14.50
N ILE A 61 -5.30 8.81 -14.72
CA ILE A 61 -5.12 8.09 -15.98
C ILE A 61 -5.51 6.62 -15.74
N GLY A 62 -6.48 6.12 -16.48
CA GLY A 62 -6.94 4.75 -16.39
C GLY A 62 -6.09 3.82 -17.24
N CYS A 63 -5.35 2.91 -16.62
CA CYS A 63 -4.79 1.73 -17.26
C CYS A 63 -5.87 0.66 -17.31
N THR A 64 -6.19 0.18 -18.50
CA THR A 64 -7.36 -0.67 -18.74
C THR A 64 -7.14 -2.16 -18.47
N LEU A 65 -6.02 -2.55 -17.84
CA LEU A 65 -5.73 -3.94 -17.49
C LEU A 65 -6.11 -4.23 -16.04
N THR A 66 -6.75 -5.37 -15.77
CA THR A 66 -6.98 -5.84 -14.40
C THR A 66 -5.69 -6.34 -13.76
N ALA A 67 -5.67 -6.44 -12.41
CA ALA A 67 -4.53 -7.01 -11.68
C ALA A 67 -4.16 -8.41 -12.21
N LYS A 68 -5.16 -9.27 -12.46
CA LYS A 68 -4.96 -10.61 -13.05
C LYS A 68 -4.30 -10.52 -14.42
N GLN A 69 -4.77 -9.63 -15.30
CA GLN A 69 -4.17 -9.43 -16.62
C GLN A 69 -2.72 -8.95 -16.53
N MET A 70 -2.40 -8.08 -15.57
CA MET A 70 -1.03 -7.58 -15.38
C MET A 70 -0.02 -8.65 -14.97
N VAL A 71 -0.47 -9.73 -14.33
CA VAL A 71 0.42 -10.85 -13.95
C VAL A 71 0.38 -12.02 -14.93
N THR A 72 -0.61 -12.09 -15.85
CA THR A 72 -0.77 -13.21 -16.78
C THR A 72 -0.45 -12.90 -18.24
N LEU A 73 -0.51 -11.61 -18.63
CA LEU A 73 -0.12 -11.18 -19.97
C LEU A 73 1.40 -11.06 -20.10
N PRO A 74 1.96 -11.06 -21.32
CA PRO A 74 3.38 -10.81 -21.54
C PRO A 74 3.81 -9.49 -20.88
N GLU A 75 4.92 -9.52 -20.13
CA GLU A 75 5.41 -8.38 -19.35
C GLU A 75 5.61 -7.13 -20.22
N GLU A 76 6.22 -7.29 -21.40
CA GLU A 76 6.44 -6.21 -22.37
C GLU A 76 5.13 -5.51 -22.74
N PHE A 77 4.06 -6.27 -23.04
CA PHE A 77 2.74 -5.71 -23.36
C PHE A 77 2.16 -4.89 -22.20
N VAL A 78 2.35 -5.36 -20.96
CA VAL A 78 1.85 -4.66 -19.77
C VAL A 78 2.65 -3.37 -19.51
N VAL A 79 3.97 -3.45 -19.61
CA VAL A 79 4.87 -2.28 -19.45
C VAL A 79 4.56 -1.23 -20.51
N ASP A 80 4.41 -1.61 -21.79
CA ASP A 80 4.03 -0.70 -22.87
C ASP A 80 2.70 -0.01 -22.60
N ARG A 81 1.71 -0.73 -22.05
CA ARG A 81 0.43 -0.16 -21.66
C ARG A 81 0.57 0.90 -20.55
N ILE A 82 1.47 0.67 -19.59
CA ILE A 82 1.77 1.64 -18.52
C ILE A 82 2.50 2.87 -19.11
N VAL A 83 3.43 2.66 -20.05
CA VAL A 83 4.09 3.75 -20.77
C VAL A 83 3.09 4.59 -21.57
N GLU A 84 2.12 3.96 -22.25
CA GLU A 84 1.01 4.68 -22.93
C GLU A 84 0.24 5.58 -21.95
N CYS A 85 -0.03 5.10 -20.72
CA CYS A 85 -0.66 5.93 -19.68
C CYS A 85 0.22 7.14 -19.32
N GLY A 86 1.53 6.92 -19.16
CA GLY A 86 2.50 7.99 -18.86
C GLY A 86 2.58 9.04 -19.98
N LYS A 87 2.52 8.63 -21.25
CA LYS A 87 2.48 9.56 -22.40
C LYS A 87 1.24 10.45 -22.38
N ILE A 88 0.08 9.91 -22.01
CA ILE A 88 -1.14 10.73 -21.82
C ILE A 88 -0.91 11.76 -20.70
N ALA A 89 -0.25 11.36 -19.61
CA ALA A 89 0.11 12.29 -18.53
C ALA A 89 1.01 13.43 -19.02
N GLN A 90 2.03 13.13 -19.86
CA GLN A 90 2.89 14.13 -20.47
C GLN A 90 2.12 15.10 -21.37
N GLU A 91 1.23 14.60 -22.23
CA GLU A 91 0.39 15.40 -23.12
C GLU A 91 -0.53 16.35 -22.34
N LEU A 92 -0.99 15.98 -21.14
CA LEU A 92 -1.75 16.81 -20.24
C LEU A 92 -0.90 17.86 -19.50
N GLY A 93 0.42 17.79 -19.65
CA GLY A 93 1.37 18.71 -19.04
C GLY A 93 1.79 18.34 -17.60
N ALA A 94 1.55 17.10 -17.16
CA ALA A 94 2.09 16.61 -15.90
C ALA A 94 3.64 16.60 -15.96
N LYS A 95 4.27 16.90 -14.83
CA LYS A 95 5.73 16.87 -14.69
C LYS A 95 6.21 15.63 -13.92
N ILE A 96 5.28 14.95 -13.25
CA ILE A 96 5.50 13.70 -12.53
C ILE A 96 4.26 12.82 -12.65
N VAL A 97 4.48 11.52 -12.79
CA VAL A 97 3.40 10.51 -12.78
C VAL A 97 3.65 9.45 -11.70
N GLY A 98 2.61 9.19 -10.91
CA GLY A 98 2.58 8.13 -9.92
C GLY A 98 2.03 6.83 -10.48
N LEU A 99 2.67 5.73 -10.12
CA LEU A 99 2.21 4.38 -10.38
C LEU A 99 1.40 3.86 -9.18
N SER A 100 0.50 2.90 -9.40
CA SER A 100 -0.31 2.30 -8.34
C SER A 100 -0.30 0.78 -8.38
N ALA A 101 -0.50 0.15 -7.24
CA ALA A 101 -0.72 -1.29 -7.13
C ALA A 101 0.17 -2.07 -8.13
N PHE A 102 -0.42 -2.84 -9.06
CA PHE A 102 0.35 -3.66 -10.00
C PHE A 102 1.15 -2.84 -11.03
N THR A 103 0.75 -1.62 -11.39
CA THR A 103 1.56 -0.79 -12.30
C THR A 103 2.91 -0.38 -11.69
N SER A 104 3.03 -0.43 -10.35
CA SER A 104 4.28 -0.17 -9.61
C SER A 104 5.12 -1.42 -9.34
N ILE A 105 4.64 -2.61 -9.74
CA ILE A 105 5.28 -3.90 -9.40
C ILE A 105 5.75 -4.64 -10.65
N VAL A 106 4.97 -4.59 -11.75
CA VAL A 106 5.24 -5.33 -12.98
C VAL A 106 6.58 -4.90 -13.58
N GLY A 107 7.27 -5.86 -14.15
CA GLY A 107 8.59 -5.66 -14.75
C GLY A 107 9.64 -5.33 -13.69
N ASP A 108 10.34 -4.25 -13.90
CA ASP A 108 11.41 -3.77 -13.03
C ASP A 108 10.97 -2.68 -12.02
N ALA A 109 9.68 -2.71 -11.64
CA ALA A 109 9.08 -1.76 -10.69
C ALA A 109 9.26 -0.28 -11.12
N GLY A 110 8.91 0.00 -12.37
CA GLY A 110 8.80 1.34 -12.92
C GLY A 110 10.07 1.91 -13.54
N ILE A 111 11.20 1.21 -13.49
CA ILE A 111 12.47 1.70 -14.07
C ILE A 111 12.34 1.81 -15.60
N THR A 112 11.82 0.77 -16.27
CA THR A 112 11.61 0.80 -17.73
C THR A 112 10.55 1.82 -18.11
N VAL A 113 9.49 1.98 -17.32
CA VAL A 113 8.49 3.03 -17.54
C VAL A 113 9.16 4.42 -17.52
N ALA A 114 9.98 4.69 -16.51
CA ALA A 114 10.68 5.97 -16.38
C ALA A 114 11.66 6.24 -17.53
N LYS A 115 12.31 5.22 -18.08
CA LYS A 115 13.21 5.36 -19.25
C LYS A 115 12.48 5.73 -20.54
N ASN A 116 11.17 5.46 -20.63
CA ASN A 116 10.35 5.70 -21.82
C ASN A 116 9.45 6.95 -21.70
N LEU A 117 9.65 7.77 -20.67
CA LEU A 117 8.91 9.01 -20.43
C LEU A 117 9.89 10.18 -20.21
N ASP A 118 9.45 11.38 -20.63
CA ASP A 118 10.21 12.63 -20.43
C ASP A 118 9.83 13.33 -19.10
N ILE A 119 8.94 12.74 -18.32
CA ILE A 119 8.51 13.23 -17.01
C ILE A 119 8.98 12.27 -15.90
N ALA A 120 9.07 12.79 -14.68
CA ALA A 120 9.44 11.98 -13.53
C ALA A 120 8.39 10.89 -13.22
N VAL A 121 8.85 9.75 -12.72
CA VAL A 121 8.01 8.62 -12.33
C VAL A 121 8.25 8.28 -10.87
N THR A 122 7.18 8.01 -10.12
CA THR A 122 7.28 7.45 -8.77
C THR A 122 6.33 6.26 -8.60
N SER A 123 6.74 5.27 -7.82
CA SER A 123 5.87 4.14 -7.44
C SER A 123 5.01 4.44 -6.21
N GLY A 124 5.31 5.49 -5.46
CA GLY A 124 4.62 5.80 -4.21
C GLY A 124 5.01 4.91 -3.02
N ASN A 125 5.94 3.98 -3.22
CA ASN A 125 6.24 2.94 -2.24
C ASN A 125 6.96 3.46 -0.99
N SER A 126 7.77 4.53 -1.09
CA SER A 126 8.48 5.08 0.08
C SER A 126 7.52 5.69 1.09
N TYR A 127 6.54 6.47 0.65
CA TYR A 127 5.56 7.02 1.56
C TYR A 127 4.57 5.96 2.06
N THR A 128 4.29 4.94 1.24
CA THR A 128 3.52 3.77 1.67
C THR A 128 4.20 3.03 2.83
N VAL A 129 5.51 2.79 2.76
CA VAL A 129 6.28 2.21 3.88
C VAL A 129 6.20 3.11 5.11
N ALA A 130 6.50 4.40 4.96
CA ALA A 130 6.50 5.34 6.06
C ALA A 130 5.18 5.33 6.84
N THR A 131 4.08 5.43 6.12
CA THR A 131 2.73 5.50 6.72
C THR A 131 2.24 4.17 7.26
N ALA A 132 2.64 3.04 6.65
CA ALA A 132 2.35 1.71 7.19
C ALA A 132 3.06 1.50 8.54
N ILE A 133 4.32 1.91 8.66
CA ILE A 133 5.06 1.85 9.94
C ILE A 133 4.41 2.79 10.96
N GLN A 134 4.16 4.05 10.62
CA GLN A 134 3.50 5.01 11.51
C GLN A 134 2.13 4.53 12.00
N GLY A 135 1.31 3.99 11.08
CA GLY A 135 -0.01 3.43 11.41
C GLY A 135 0.09 2.22 12.33
N THR A 136 1.03 1.31 12.05
CA THR A 136 1.28 0.13 12.89
C THR A 136 1.73 0.52 14.29
N GLU A 137 2.64 1.48 14.43
CA GLU A 137 3.10 1.99 15.72
C GLU A 137 1.96 2.62 16.53
N LEU A 138 1.18 3.47 15.89
CA LEU A 138 0.05 4.13 16.53
C LEU A 138 -1.01 3.12 16.98
N ALA A 139 -1.38 2.15 16.13
CA ALA A 139 -2.33 1.09 16.45
C ALA A 139 -1.84 0.22 17.63
N THR A 140 -0.56 -0.18 17.60
CA THR A 140 0.07 -0.97 18.68
C THR A 140 0.03 -0.22 20.01
N LYS A 141 0.34 1.08 19.99
CA LYS A 141 0.27 1.95 21.18
C LYS A 141 -1.16 2.06 21.74
N ILE A 142 -2.17 2.27 20.88
CA ILE A 142 -3.58 2.35 21.31
C ILE A 142 -4.06 1.02 21.89
N MET A 143 -3.60 -0.12 21.31
CA MET A 143 -3.83 -1.44 21.87
C MET A 143 -3.11 -1.69 23.21
N GLY A 144 -2.31 -0.72 23.71
CA GLY A 144 -1.64 -0.77 25.00
C GLY A 144 -0.37 -1.61 25.01
N LYS A 145 0.24 -1.85 23.85
CA LYS A 145 1.49 -2.62 23.73
C LYS A 145 2.66 -1.68 23.43
N SER A 146 3.85 -2.08 23.90
CA SER A 146 5.12 -1.44 23.53
C SER A 146 5.77 -2.22 22.40
N LEU A 147 6.28 -1.54 21.38
CA LEU A 147 6.90 -2.16 20.20
C LEU A 147 8.07 -3.07 20.56
N ASP A 148 8.91 -2.65 21.52
CA ASP A 148 10.07 -3.40 21.97
C ASP A 148 9.74 -4.73 22.65
N SER A 149 8.51 -4.90 23.13
CA SER A 149 8.01 -6.15 23.69
C SER A 149 7.24 -7.02 22.67
N CYS A 150 6.99 -6.50 21.47
CA CYS A 150 6.22 -7.19 20.45
C CYS A 150 7.05 -8.11 19.57
N ARG A 151 6.44 -9.22 19.16
CA ARG A 151 6.92 -10.08 18.06
C ARG A 151 6.29 -9.60 16.77
N ALA A 152 7.11 -9.11 15.84
CA ALA A 152 6.65 -8.63 14.54
C ALA A 152 6.79 -9.70 13.47
N VAL A 153 5.86 -9.74 12.54
CA VAL A 153 5.92 -10.58 11.33
C VAL A 153 5.68 -9.69 10.11
N VAL A 154 6.55 -9.82 9.10
CA VAL A 154 6.37 -9.17 7.81
C VAL A 154 6.13 -10.23 6.74
N VAL A 155 4.91 -10.26 6.20
CA VAL A 155 4.51 -11.16 5.11
C VAL A 155 4.72 -10.47 3.78
N GLY A 156 5.51 -11.07 2.89
CA GLY A 156 5.99 -10.43 1.67
C GLY A 156 7.31 -9.67 1.89
N ALA A 157 8.11 -10.08 2.86
CA ALA A 157 9.34 -9.41 3.29
C ALA A 157 10.42 -9.30 2.19
N SER A 158 10.38 -10.12 1.14
CA SER A 158 11.30 -10.05 0.00
C SER A 158 10.94 -8.96 -1.04
N GLY A 159 9.72 -8.39 -0.95
CA GLY A 159 9.29 -7.29 -1.83
C GLY A 159 9.90 -5.94 -1.44
N SER A 160 9.78 -4.93 -2.33
CA SER A 160 10.34 -3.59 -2.09
C SER A 160 9.80 -2.94 -0.81
N ILE A 161 8.48 -2.91 -0.64
CA ILE A 161 7.83 -2.38 0.58
C ILE A 161 8.18 -3.26 1.79
N GLY A 162 8.13 -4.60 1.63
CA GLY A 162 8.38 -5.54 2.72
C GLY A 162 9.79 -5.42 3.28
N SER A 163 10.82 -5.44 2.43
CA SER A 163 12.22 -5.34 2.86
C SER A 163 12.54 -4.00 3.53
N ALA A 164 12.00 -2.90 3.00
CA ALA A 164 12.13 -1.59 3.61
C ALA A 164 11.40 -1.50 4.97
N SER A 165 10.22 -2.12 5.08
CA SER A 165 9.48 -2.20 6.35
C SER A 165 10.24 -3.01 7.39
N VAL A 166 10.88 -4.12 6.99
CA VAL A 166 11.76 -4.91 7.88
C VAL A 166 12.88 -4.04 8.44
N ARG A 167 13.60 -3.29 7.58
CA ARG A 167 14.70 -2.40 8.01
C ARG A 167 14.27 -1.33 9.02
N LEU A 168 13.02 -0.86 8.91
CA LEU A 168 12.48 0.14 9.83
C LEU A 168 11.95 -0.48 11.14
N LEU A 169 11.22 -1.61 11.05
CA LEU A 169 10.66 -2.29 12.22
C LEU A 169 11.74 -2.94 13.09
N ALA A 170 12.78 -3.53 12.50
CA ALA A 170 13.87 -4.17 13.24
C ALA A 170 14.63 -3.22 14.20
N LYS A 171 14.56 -1.91 13.94
CA LYS A 171 15.09 -0.88 14.86
C LYS A 171 14.21 -0.63 16.08
N LYS A 172 12.99 -1.19 16.11
CA LYS A 172 11.95 -0.86 17.10
C LYS A 172 11.42 -2.08 17.85
N VAL A 173 11.67 -3.29 17.35
CA VAL A 173 11.23 -4.55 17.96
C VAL A 173 12.43 -5.44 18.29
N LYS A 174 12.27 -6.34 19.26
CA LYS A 174 13.32 -7.32 19.62
C LYS A 174 13.28 -8.59 18.78
N HIS A 175 12.12 -8.93 18.22
CA HIS A 175 11.92 -10.15 17.43
C HIS A 175 11.14 -9.82 16.17
N ILE A 176 11.67 -10.22 15.01
CA ILE A 176 11.01 -10.07 13.73
C ILE A 176 11.11 -11.35 12.92
N THR A 177 9.98 -11.80 12.35
CA THR A 177 9.93 -12.94 11.46
C THR A 177 9.65 -12.47 10.04
N LEU A 178 10.51 -12.83 9.10
CA LEU A 178 10.40 -12.53 7.69
C LEU A 178 9.71 -13.68 6.98
N VAL A 179 8.64 -13.39 6.24
CA VAL A 179 7.85 -14.43 5.56
C VAL A 179 7.77 -14.13 4.07
N ALA A 180 8.21 -15.08 3.23
CA ALA A 180 7.97 -15.10 1.80
C ALA A 180 8.15 -16.50 1.24
N ARG A 181 7.67 -16.74 0.01
CA ARG A 181 7.76 -18.04 -0.67
C ARG A 181 9.19 -18.44 -1.05
N HIS A 182 10.08 -17.48 -1.24
CA HIS A 182 11.47 -17.66 -1.67
C HIS A 182 12.39 -17.27 -0.53
N LEU A 183 13.07 -18.24 0.05
CA LEU A 183 13.87 -18.04 1.28
C LEU A 183 15.23 -17.33 1.06
N PRO A 184 16.01 -17.61 -0.02
CA PRO A 184 17.34 -17.03 -0.16
C PRO A 184 17.42 -15.51 -0.02
N PRO A 185 16.54 -14.70 -0.67
CA PRO A 185 16.56 -13.24 -0.46
C PRO A 185 16.21 -12.83 0.98
N LEU A 186 15.41 -13.64 1.70
CA LEU A 186 15.08 -13.37 3.10
C LEU A 186 16.27 -13.67 4.03
N GLU A 187 17.03 -14.70 3.74
CA GLU A 187 18.24 -15.07 4.50
C GLU A 187 19.31 -13.99 4.38
N GLU A 188 19.49 -13.42 3.17
CA GLU A 188 20.37 -12.28 2.95
C GLU A 188 19.92 -11.06 3.76
N LEU A 189 18.63 -10.71 3.69
CA LEU A 189 18.05 -9.60 4.44
C LEU A 189 18.16 -9.84 5.95
N ALA A 190 17.92 -11.06 6.43
CA ALA A 190 18.05 -11.43 7.84
C ALA A 190 19.48 -11.24 8.34
N GLN A 191 20.49 -11.64 7.55
CA GLN A 191 21.88 -11.42 7.87
C GLN A 191 22.26 -9.93 7.92
N GLU A 192 21.77 -9.14 6.97
CA GLU A 192 21.92 -7.67 6.97
C GLU A 192 21.37 -7.08 8.27
N ILE A 193 20.11 -7.39 8.60
CA ILE A 193 19.42 -6.87 9.78
C ILE A 193 20.11 -7.29 11.08
N SER A 194 20.53 -8.54 11.20
CA SER A 194 21.21 -9.06 12.41
C SER A 194 22.59 -8.44 12.64
N ARG A 195 23.25 -7.95 11.59
CA ARG A 195 24.52 -7.21 11.71
C ARG A 195 24.33 -5.76 12.17
N GLU A 196 23.24 -5.14 11.74
CA GLU A 196 23.00 -3.72 11.98
C GLU A 196 22.18 -3.44 13.24
N ASN A 197 21.45 -4.43 13.76
CA ASN A 197 20.51 -4.26 14.87
C ASN A 197 20.64 -5.41 15.88
N SER A 198 20.20 -5.15 17.11
CA SER A 198 20.08 -6.17 18.16
C SER A 198 18.79 -7.00 18.08
N CYS A 199 18.08 -6.93 16.96
CA CYS A 199 16.82 -7.64 16.72
C CYS A 199 17.10 -9.11 16.35
N GLU A 200 16.40 -10.04 16.98
CA GLU A 200 16.39 -11.44 16.58
C GLU A 200 15.54 -11.63 15.34
N VAL A 201 16.14 -12.18 14.27
CA VAL A 201 15.49 -12.34 12.98
C VAL A 201 15.28 -13.81 12.67
N ALA A 202 14.02 -14.20 12.41
CA ALA A 202 13.65 -15.51 11.90
C ALA A 202 13.18 -15.42 10.46
N VAL A 203 13.35 -16.50 9.68
CA VAL A 203 12.93 -16.60 8.28
C VAL A 203 12.09 -17.86 8.10
N THR A 204 10.98 -17.74 7.37
CA THR A 204 10.12 -18.89 7.05
C THR A 204 9.26 -18.65 5.79
N ASP A 205 8.83 -19.73 5.16
CA ASP A 205 7.80 -19.73 4.11
C ASP A 205 6.39 -20.07 4.63
N LYS A 206 6.28 -20.40 5.93
CA LYS A 206 5.04 -20.87 6.56
C LYS A 206 4.29 -19.71 7.22
N ILE A 207 3.34 -19.09 6.50
CA ILE A 207 2.55 -17.94 6.96
C ILE A 207 1.86 -18.26 8.29
N SER A 208 0.98 -19.29 8.33
CA SER A 208 0.13 -19.56 9.49
C SER A 208 0.91 -19.79 10.78
N SER A 209 2.05 -20.51 10.73
CA SER A 209 2.86 -20.73 11.92
C SER A 209 3.54 -19.46 12.42
N ALA A 210 3.99 -18.58 11.51
CA ALA A 210 4.59 -17.30 11.88
C ALA A 210 3.58 -16.36 12.54
N LEU A 211 2.34 -16.35 12.07
CA LEU A 211 1.30 -15.43 12.53
C LEU A 211 0.75 -15.77 13.93
N ARG A 212 0.76 -17.05 14.34
CA ARG A 212 0.17 -17.50 15.62
C ARG A 212 0.80 -16.84 16.85
N GLU A 213 2.07 -16.46 16.76
CA GLU A 213 2.81 -15.82 17.86
C GLU A 213 2.99 -14.31 17.65
N ALA A 214 2.46 -13.75 16.54
CA ALA A 214 2.70 -12.38 16.17
C ALA A 214 1.81 -11.39 16.95
N ASP A 215 2.43 -10.38 17.55
CA ASP A 215 1.73 -9.22 18.10
C ASP A 215 1.45 -8.20 17.02
N ILE A 216 2.36 -8.10 16.04
CA ILE A 216 2.29 -7.17 14.91
C ILE A 216 2.45 -7.98 13.63
N VAL A 217 1.53 -7.81 12.71
CA VAL A 217 1.59 -8.38 11.36
C VAL A 217 1.54 -7.24 10.35
N LEU A 218 2.58 -7.11 9.54
CA LEU A 218 2.57 -6.27 8.35
C LEU A 218 2.50 -7.17 7.12
N THR A 219 1.46 -7.03 6.30
CA THR A 219 1.31 -7.82 5.08
C THR A 219 1.34 -6.96 3.83
N VAL A 220 2.23 -7.30 2.89
CA VAL A 220 2.58 -6.49 1.71
C VAL A 220 2.84 -7.36 0.48
N THR A 221 2.11 -8.45 0.30
CA THR A 221 2.33 -9.34 -0.85
C THR A 221 1.55 -8.87 -2.08
N SER A 222 2.00 -9.33 -3.24
CA SER A 222 1.27 -9.20 -4.52
C SER A 222 0.37 -10.41 -4.82
N ALA A 223 -0.02 -11.18 -3.78
CA ALA A 223 -0.97 -12.27 -3.95
C ALA A 223 -2.34 -11.71 -4.38
N LEU A 224 -2.99 -12.40 -5.33
CA LEU A 224 -4.32 -12.03 -5.79
C LEU A 224 -5.42 -12.51 -4.85
N ASP A 225 -5.12 -13.57 -4.07
CA ASP A 225 -6.03 -14.20 -3.12
C ASP A 225 -5.70 -13.81 -1.67
N PHE A 226 -6.66 -14.01 -0.79
CA PHE A 226 -6.47 -13.88 0.66
C PHE A 226 -5.52 -14.97 1.16
N ILE A 227 -4.56 -14.59 2.00
CA ILE A 227 -3.53 -15.49 2.54
C ILE A 227 -3.49 -15.51 4.07
N ILE A 228 -4.30 -14.68 4.73
CA ILE A 228 -4.42 -14.60 6.19
C ILE A 228 -5.86 -14.88 6.59
N SER A 229 -6.05 -15.93 7.38
CA SER A 229 -7.34 -16.43 7.87
C SER A 229 -7.55 -16.12 9.35
N PRO A 230 -8.79 -16.20 9.87
CA PRO A 230 -9.07 -15.94 11.30
C PRO A 230 -8.28 -16.81 12.27
N SER A 231 -8.02 -18.07 11.94
CA SER A 231 -7.29 -19.04 12.77
C SER A 231 -5.78 -18.79 12.85
N ASP A 232 -5.25 -17.95 11.98
CA ASP A 232 -3.81 -17.64 11.93
C ASP A 232 -3.39 -16.61 12.97
N LEU A 233 -4.34 -15.84 13.50
CA LEU A 233 -4.06 -14.66 14.31
C LEU A 233 -4.29 -14.92 15.79
N LYS A 234 -3.37 -14.47 16.64
CA LYS A 234 -3.55 -14.53 18.09
C LYS A 234 -4.43 -13.39 18.61
N PRO A 235 -5.08 -13.55 19.77
CA PRO A 235 -5.79 -12.45 20.43
C PRO A 235 -4.91 -11.23 20.65
N GLY A 236 -5.41 -10.05 20.37
CA GLY A 236 -4.69 -8.78 20.52
C GLY A 236 -3.64 -8.49 19.44
N ALA A 237 -3.59 -9.26 18.37
CA ALA A 237 -2.73 -8.95 17.24
C ALA A 237 -3.16 -7.65 16.53
N VAL A 238 -2.19 -6.85 16.11
CA VAL A 238 -2.37 -5.70 15.22
C VAL A 238 -1.93 -6.11 13.82
N VAL A 239 -2.84 -6.08 12.87
CA VAL A 239 -2.59 -6.49 11.48
C VAL A 239 -2.70 -5.26 10.58
N CYS A 240 -1.61 -4.85 9.95
CA CYS A 240 -1.56 -3.78 8.96
C CYS A 240 -1.53 -4.41 7.56
N ASP A 241 -2.64 -4.33 6.83
CA ASP A 241 -2.75 -4.82 5.45
C ASP A 241 -2.48 -3.69 4.45
N VAL A 242 -1.28 -3.69 3.88
CA VAL A 242 -0.84 -2.72 2.86
C VAL A 242 -1.17 -3.21 1.45
N ALA A 243 -1.41 -4.51 1.29
CA ALA A 243 -1.60 -5.14 -0.01
C ALA A 243 -2.89 -4.68 -0.72
N ARG A 244 -2.79 -4.59 -2.04
CA ARG A 244 -3.95 -4.41 -2.93
C ARG A 244 -3.78 -5.33 -4.15
N PRO A 245 -4.64 -6.33 -4.33
CA PRO A 245 -5.76 -6.76 -3.46
C PRO A 245 -5.32 -7.09 -2.03
N ARG A 246 -6.29 -7.12 -1.10
CA ARG A 246 -6.03 -7.40 0.33
C ARG A 246 -5.49 -8.81 0.55
N ASN A 247 -4.57 -8.95 1.49
CA ASN A 247 -4.08 -10.25 1.94
C ASN A 247 -4.92 -10.83 3.10
N VAL A 248 -5.58 -9.98 3.89
CA VAL A 248 -6.44 -10.39 5.00
C VAL A 248 -7.84 -10.71 4.49
N SER A 249 -8.36 -11.89 4.82
CA SER A 249 -9.71 -12.28 4.45
C SER A 249 -10.76 -11.44 5.21
N ARG A 250 -11.90 -11.18 4.57
CA ARG A 250 -13.00 -10.45 5.20
C ARG A 250 -13.57 -11.19 6.43
N GLU A 251 -13.41 -12.51 6.45
CA GLU A 251 -13.80 -13.35 7.59
C GLU A 251 -13.09 -12.96 8.88
N VAL A 252 -11.83 -12.45 8.80
CA VAL A 252 -11.12 -11.96 9.98
C VAL A 252 -11.91 -10.87 10.67
N SER A 253 -12.44 -9.89 9.94
CA SER A 253 -13.22 -8.79 10.53
C SER A 253 -14.60 -9.22 11.03
N LEU A 254 -15.13 -10.35 10.55
CA LEU A 254 -16.44 -10.88 10.94
C LEU A 254 -16.34 -11.81 12.15
N MET A 255 -15.26 -12.58 12.27
CA MET A 255 -15.12 -13.65 13.26
C MET A 255 -14.18 -13.29 14.42
N ARG A 256 -13.32 -12.27 14.26
CA ARG A 256 -12.28 -11.90 15.22
C ARG A 256 -12.50 -10.48 15.75
N ASN A 257 -13.27 -10.39 16.83
CA ASN A 257 -13.50 -9.13 17.55
C ASN A 257 -12.38 -8.77 18.55
N ASP A 258 -11.34 -9.59 18.60
CA ASP A 258 -10.15 -9.51 19.48
C ASP A 258 -8.86 -9.25 18.69
N VAL A 259 -8.95 -8.95 17.39
CA VAL A 259 -7.82 -8.63 16.50
C VAL A 259 -8.06 -7.27 15.85
N LEU A 260 -7.09 -6.38 15.89
CA LEU A 260 -7.17 -5.08 15.24
C LEU A 260 -6.59 -5.16 13.83
N VAL A 261 -7.45 -5.10 12.81
CA VAL A 261 -7.02 -5.00 11.41
C VAL A 261 -7.11 -3.55 10.97
N ILE A 262 -6.02 -3.04 10.41
CA ILE A 262 -5.95 -1.70 9.81
C ILE A 262 -5.41 -1.80 8.37
N GLU A 263 -5.85 -0.90 7.52
CA GLU A 263 -5.27 -0.71 6.19
C GLU A 263 -4.07 0.23 6.27
N GLY A 264 -2.97 -0.12 5.59
CA GLY A 264 -1.79 0.73 5.55
C GLY A 264 -2.03 1.99 4.73
N GLY A 265 -1.64 3.14 5.29
CA GLY A 265 -1.41 4.35 4.53
C GLY A 265 -2.62 5.08 3.96
N VAL A 266 -3.67 5.30 4.75
CA VAL A 266 -4.72 6.27 4.42
C VAL A 266 -4.30 7.66 4.91
N ILE A 267 -4.26 8.62 3.98
CA ILE A 267 -3.67 9.94 4.19
C ILE A 267 -4.72 11.02 4.03
N SER A 268 -4.75 11.96 4.96
CA SER A 268 -5.45 13.24 4.84
C SER A 268 -4.62 14.18 3.97
N ILE A 269 -5.25 14.76 2.97
CA ILE A 269 -4.64 15.63 1.96
C ILE A 269 -4.96 17.09 2.29
N PRO A 270 -4.01 18.01 2.18
CA PRO A 270 -4.23 19.43 2.42
C PRO A 270 -5.04 20.09 1.28
N GLY A 271 -5.88 21.06 1.64
CA GLY A 271 -6.73 21.79 0.70
C GLY A 271 -8.15 21.25 0.65
N ASP A 272 -8.89 21.68 -0.36
CA ASP A 272 -10.24 21.20 -0.68
C ASP A 272 -10.19 20.38 -1.97
N VAL A 273 -9.59 19.18 -1.87
CA VAL A 273 -9.28 18.35 -3.03
C VAL A 273 -10.55 17.73 -3.60
N ASN A 274 -10.77 17.96 -4.89
CA ASN A 274 -11.79 17.30 -5.68
C ASN A 274 -11.12 16.38 -6.71
N PHE A 275 -11.30 15.08 -6.55
CA PHE A 275 -10.79 14.10 -7.50
C PHE A 275 -11.64 13.98 -8.76
N ASN A 276 -12.88 14.52 -8.77
CA ASN A 276 -13.86 14.35 -9.85
C ASN A 276 -14.03 12.87 -10.28
N PHE A 277 -13.78 11.96 -9.35
CA PHE A 277 -13.89 10.52 -9.50
C PHE A 277 -14.01 9.88 -8.11
N ASP A 278 -15.00 9.02 -7.92
CA ASP A 278 -15.18 8.26 -6.69
C ASP A 278 -14.38 6.95 -6.77
N PHE A 279 -13.39 6.82 -5.91
CA PHE A 279 -12.58 5.61 -5.74
C PHE A 279 -12.73 5.01 -4.33
N GLY A 280 -13.86 5.31 -3.65
CA GLY A 280 -14.22 4.72 -2.37
C GLY A 280 -13.57 5.35 -1.14
N PHE A 281 -13.04 6.59 -1.26
CA PHE A 281 -12.41 7.30 -0.16
C PHE A 281 -13.24 8.50 0.32
N PRO A 282 -13.21 8.81 1.63
CA PRO A 282 -13.78 10.04 2.14
C PRO A 282 -13.09 11.26 1.50
N LYS A 283 -13.83 12.38 1.45
CA LYS A 283 -13.31 13.66 0.95
C LYS A 283 -11.95 13.99 1.60
N ASN A 284 -11.05 14.55 0.83
CA ASN A 284 -9.70 14.92 1.25
C ASN A 284 -8.86 13.77 1.83
N THR A 285 -9.09 12.55 1.36
CA THR A 285 -8.23 11.41 1.72
C THR A 285 -7.79 10.61 0.49
N SER A 286 -6.62 9.98 0.56
CA SER A 286 -6.09 9.12 -0.50
C SER A 286 -5.20 8.00 0.04
N TYR A 287 -4.77 7.12 -0.85
CA TYR A 287 -3.66 6.21 -0.57
C TYR A 287 -2.33 6.96 -0.46
N ALA A 288 -1.40 6.42 0.33
CA ALA A 288 -0.07 6.98 0.49
C ALA A 288 0.72 7.06 -0.83
N CYS A 289 0.58 6.07 -1.72
CA CYS A 289 1.24 6.10 -3.03
C CYS A 289 0.80 7.30 -3.90
N MET A 290 -0.49 7.65 -3.85
CA MET A 290 -1.00 8.86 -4.50
C MET A 290 -0.48 10.12 -3.82
N ALA A 291 -0.48 10.13 -2.49
CA ALA A 291 0.02 11.25 -1.70
C ALA A 291 1.50 11.52 -1.96
N GLU A 292 2.35 10.49 -2.16
CA GLU A 292 3.76 10.67 -2.53
C GLU A 292 3.90 11.49 -3.83
N THR A 293 3.10 11.16 -4.85
CA THR A 293 3.11 11.91 -6.11
C THR A 293 2.69 13.37 -5.92
N MET A 294 1.66 13.61 -5.09
CA MET A 294 1.19 14.95 -4.75
C MET A 294 2.23 15.76 -3.96
N ILE A 295 2.89 15.13 -2.99
CA ILE A 295 3.94 15.74 -2.17
C ILE A 295 5.11 16.17 -3.06
N LEU A 296 5.60 15.29 -3.94
CA LEU A 296 6.68 15.59 -4.87
C LEU A 296 6.32 16.71 -5.83
N ALA A 297 5.08 16.73 -6.33
CA ALA A 297 4.60 17.83 -7.16
C ALA A 297 4.55 19.17 -6.39
N LEU A 298 3.97 19.20 -5.18
CA LEU A 298 3.93 20.41 -4.34
C LEU A 298 5.32 20.94 -3.97
N GLU A 299 6.31 20.03 -3.84
CA GLU A 299 7.71 20.39 -3.60
C GLU A 299 8.43 20.87 -4.87
N GLY A 300 7.80 20.73 -6.05
CA GLY A 300 8.43 21.03 -7.34
C GLY A 300 9.57 20.07 -7.70
N ARG A 301 9.54 18.87 -7.11
CA ARG A 301 10.61 17.88 -7.20
C ARG A 301 10.29 16.85 -8.28
N TYR A 302 10.83 17.08 -9.45
CA TYR A 302 10.55 16.29 -10.65
C TYR A 302 11.73 15.37 -10.98
N GLU A 303 11.96 14.40 -10.10
CA GLU A 303 12.94 13.33 -10.29
C GLU A 303 12.26 11.97 -10.08
N ASN A 304 12.84 10.91 -10.62
CA ASN A 304 12.39 9.56 -10.38
C ASN A 304 12.53 9.18 -8.91
N PHE A 305 11.45 8.68 -8.31
CA PHE A 305 11.38 8.42 -6.88
C PHE A 305 10.77 7.04 -6.60
N SER A 306 11.24 6.36 -5.55
CA SER A 306 10.71 5.05 -5.11
C SER A 306 10.69 3.95 -6.18
N LEU A 307 11.50 4.04 -7.24
CA LEU A 307 11.55 3.04 -8.29
C LEU A 307 12.45 1.86 -7.95
N GLY A 308 12.16 0.73 -8.59
CA GLY A 308 12.93 -0.49 -8.43
C GLY A 308 12.51 -1.32 -7.22
N ARG A 309 13.21 -2.44 -7.03
CA ARG A 309 12.86 -3.44 -6.00
C ARG A 309 13.55 -3.17 -4.65
N SER A 310 14.44 -2.20 -4.57
CA SER A 310 15.12 -1.80 -3.33
C SER A 310 14.79 -0.34 -3.03
N LEU A 311 14.14 -0.09 -1.89
CA LEU A 311 13.82 1.26 -1.44
C LEU A 311 14.89 1.75 -0.47
N ASP A 312 15.32 3.00 -0.66
CA ASP A 312 16.26 3.67 0.22
C ASP A 312 15.54 4.21 1.46
N VAL A 313 15.98 3.79 2.65
CA VAL A 313 15.45 4.26 3.93
C VAL A 313 15.61 5.79 4.09
N ALA A 314 16.66 6.38 3.52
CA ALA A 314 16.84 7.83 3.54
C ALA A 314 15.72 8.54 2.76
N LYS A 315 15.33 8.02 1.59
CA LYS A 315 14.19 8.53 0.81
C LYS A 315 12.84 8.34 1.52
N ILE A 316 12.67 7.24 2.27
CA ILE A 316 11.47 7.04 3.10
C ILE A 316 11.36 8.10 4.20
N ASN A 317 12.46 8.40 4.88
CA ASN A 317 12.48 9.46 5.90
C ASN A 317 12.30 10.85 5.28
N GLU A 318 12.85 11.06 4.10
CA GLU A 318 12.73 12.31 3.37
C GLU A 318 11.29 12.59 2.96
N ILE A 319 10.60 11.64 2.32
CA ILE A 319 9.20 11.84 1.92
C ILE A 319 8.28 12.05 3.12
N SER A 320 8.55 11.40 4.26
CA SER A 320 7.80 11.65 5.50
C SER A 320 7.95 13.10 5.97
N ARG A 321 9.17 13.64 5.96
CA ARG A 321 9.42 15.04 6.32
C ARG A 321 8.76 16.02 5.35
N LEU A 322 8.77 15.73 4.04
CA LEU A 322 8.07 16.52 3.04
C LEU A 322 6.54 16.45 3.22
N ALA A 323 6.02 15.29 3.58
CA ALA A 323 4.61 15.13 3.93
C ALA A 323 4.20 16.03 5.10
N ASP A 324 4.98 16.04 6.19
CA ASP A 324 4.74 16.91 7.35
C ASP A 324 4.80 18.40 6.95
N LYS A 325 5.80 18.79 6.14
CA LYS A 325 5.95 20.15 5.60
C LYS A 325 4.69 20.60 4.87
N HIS A 326 4.11 19.73 4.04
CA HIS A 326 2.94 20.03 3.22
C HIS A 326 1.60 19.71 3.91
N ASN A 327 1.59 19.35 5.21
CA ASN A 327 0.40 19.01 5.99
C ASN A 327 -0.34 17.74 5.56
N PHE A 328 0.35 16.77 4.97
CA PHE A 328 -0.19 15.42 4.81
C PHE A 328 -0.08 14.67 6.14
N LYS A 329 -1.13 13.96 6.54
CA LYS A 329 -1.18 13.25 7.83
C LYS A 329 -1.93 11.92 7.68
N LEU A 330 -1.67 10.97 8.57
CA LEU A 330 -2.54 9.81 8.69
C LEU A 330 -3.99 10.26 8.94
N ALA A 331 -4.93 9.74 8.16
CA ALA A 331 -6.35 10.08 8.23
C ALA A 331 -7.15 9.19 9.22
N GLY A 332 -6.47 8.60 10.21
CA GLY A 332 -7.02 7.56 11.06
C GLY A 332 -6.86 6.17 10.45
N PHE A 333 -7.58 5.20 10.99
CA PHE A 333 -7.54 3.82 10.52
C PHE A 333 -8.80 3.46 9.73
N ARG A 334 -8.62 2.58 8.76
CA ARG A 334 -9.71 1.95 8.01
C ARG A 334 -9.54 0.44 8.03
N ASN A 335 -10.65 -0.27 7.87
CA ASN A 335 -10.70 -1.71 7.71
C ASN A 335 -11.88 -2.04 6.78
N PHE A 336 -11.61 -2.70 5.66
CA PHE A 336 -12.60 -3.04 4.63
C PHE A 336 -13.52 -1.85 4.26
N GLU A 337 -12.91 -0.73 3.83
CA GLU A 337 -13.54 0.55 3.42
C GLU A 337 -14.28 1.29 4.56
N ARG A 338 -14.29 0.78 5.79
CA ARG A 338 -14.94 1.42 6.94
C ARG A 338 -13.92 2.10 7.84
N ALA A 339 -14.29 3.24 8.40
CA ALA A 339 -13.47 3.89 9.42
C ALA A 339 -13.40 3.02 10.69
N VAL A 340 -12.21 2.86 11.23
CA VAL A 340 -11.97 2.21 12.53
C VAL A 340 -11.95 3.31 13.59
N THR A 341 -13.00 3.37 14.39
CA THR A 341 -13.13 4.39 15.44
C THR A 341 -12.32 4.02 16.67
N GLU A 342 -11.98 5.01 17.50
CA GLU A 342 -11.30 4.77 18.78
C GLU A 342 -12.11 3.86 19.70
N ALA A 343 -13.44 4.04 19.75
CA ALA A 343 -14.35 3.17 20.51
C ALA A 343 -14.23 1.71 20.06
N HIS A 344 -14.16 1.46 18.74
CA HIS A 344 -13.97 0.10 18.22
C HIS A 344 -12.59 -0.47 18.63
N ILE A 345 -11.52 0.32 18.58
CA ILE A 345 -10.19 -0.14 19.01
C ILE A 345 -10.20 -0.53 20.50
N LEU A 346 -10.84 0.26 21.34
CA LEU A 346 -10.96 -0.03 22.77
C LEU A 346 -11.80 -1.29 23.04
N GLU A 347 -12.83 -1.54 22.22
CA GLU A 347 -13.61 -2.77 22.26
C GLU A 347 -12.77 -3.98 21.87
N VAL A 348 -12.03 -3.91 20.76
CA VAL A 348 -11.08 -4.97 20.33
C VAL A 348 -10.07 -5.27 21.42
N LYS A 349 -9.49 -4.23 22.03
CA LYS A 349 -8.53 -4.40 23.14
C LYS A 349 -9.16 -5.15 24.31
N ARG A 350 -10.36 -4.75 24.77
CA ARG A 350 -11.06 -5.42 25.87
C ARG A 350 -11.34 -6.89 25.55
N ASN A 351 -11.77 -7.19 24.33
CA ASN A 351 -12.05 -8.56 23.90
C ASN A 351 -10.77 -9.39 23.83
N ALA A 352 -9.66 -8.80 23.40
CA ALA A 352 -8.35 -9.43 23.40
C ALA A 352 -7.88 -9.78 24.82
N ASP A 353 -8.02 -8.86 25.77
CA ASP A 353 -7.66 -9.09 27.18
C ASP A 353 -8.48 -10.24 27.78
N LEU A 354 -9.79 -10.33 27.47
CA LEU A 354 -10.66 -11.42 27.89
C LEU A 354 -10.25 -12.76 27.25
N SER A 355 -9.96 -12.78 25.95
CA SER A 355 -9.54 -13.99 25.23
C SER A 355 -8.21 -14.52 25.79
N LEU A 356 -7.25 -13.66 26.07
CA LEU A 356 -5.96 -14.04 26.68
C LEU A 356 -6.10 -14.59 28.09
N ALA A 357 -7.03 -14.03 28.91
CA ALA A 357 -7.29 -14.52 30.27
C ALA A 357 -7.91 -15.93 30.28
N VAL A 358 -8.66 -16.30 29.24
CA VAL A 358 -9.27 -17.64 29.09
C VAL A 358 -8.25 -18.68 28.63
N HIS A 359 -7.33 -18.33 27.74
CA HIS A 359 -6.33 -19.24 27.15
C HIS A 359 -5.03 -19.33 27.98
N GLY A 360 -4.83 -18.44 28.95
CA GLY A 360 -3.68 -18.45 29.86
C GLY A 360 -3.87 -19.25 31.15
N LYS A 361 -5.01 -19.94 31.28
CA LYS A 361 -5.30 -20.93 32.31
C LYS A 361 -5.21 -22.34 31.73
#